data_92627ea6392fc663398a79a0bda592d3
#
_entry.id   92627ea6392fc663398a79a0bda592d3
#
_cell.length_a   1.000
_cell.length_b   1.000
_cell.length_c   1.000
_cell.angle_alpha   90.00
_cell.angle_beta   90.00
_cell.angle_gamma   90.00
#
_symmetry.space_group_name_H-M   'P 1'
#
loop_
_entity.id
_entity.type
_entity.pdbx_description
1 polymer ?
#
loop_
_entity_poly.entity_id
_entity_poly.type
_entity_poly.pdbx_seq_one_letter_code
_entity_poly.pdbx_strand_id
1 'polypeptide(L)'
;LKGGFKVINIEDVTKSIDILSKTLQSLNIDSIFIEQNGKTEKYFYKEEQLHELRSCAKLLVAMAIGIAIDKGLSIAGEPLTLNTKVFPIIKDIANIINKSNINKIKEWTIKDLLTHTTGYETQMMSERFIQDIDKDKLVDYALNYDIPYEVGTRFAYNNVEPFILSVFFQEAFNQNLTDFINENIFKKLNVLDYKWENYGKYCPGATGLYLKHSDFHKIGQLLLNEGKYDNNQIISSNWIKEMCSMKLETPSAYKSERVLPKIGIGYFTFISRDGYIFRDGSNGQYI
;
A
#
# COMPACT_ATOMS: atom_id res chain seq x y z
N LEU A 1 -5.02 -1.29 -27.16
CA LEU A 1 -5.18 0.18 -27.15
C LEU A 1 -3.89 0.81 -27.65
N LYS A 2 -3.84 1.17 -28.96
CA LYS A 2 -2.76 1.97 -29.58
C LYS A 2 -3.13 3.46 -29.44
N GLY A 3 -3.07 4.00 -28.25
CA GLY A 3 -3.00 5.42 -28.00
C GLY A 3 -1.56 5.73 -27.62
N GLY A 4 -0.80 6.40 -28.50
CA GLY A 4 0.53 6.87 -28.16
C GLY A 4 0.43 7.79 -26.95
N PHE A 5 1.02 7.37 -25.82
CA PHE A 5 1.13 8.23 -24.64
C PHE A 5 1.91 9.48 -25.04
N LYS A 6 1.32 10.65 -24.85
CA LYS A 6 2.05 11.91 -24.97
C LYS A 6 3.04 11.93 -23.80
N VAL A 7 4.31 11.72 -24.11
CA VAL A 7 5.37 11.84 -23.09
C VAL A 7 5.37 13.30 -22.64
N ILE A 8 4.98 13.52 -21.38
CA ILE A 8 5.04 14.85 -20.77
C ILE A 8 6.51 15.08 -20.43
N ASN A 9 7.10 16.16 -20.97
CA ASN A 9 8.48 16.52 -20.65
C ASN A 9 8.53 17.19 -19.26
N ILE A 10 9.49 16.80 -18.43
CA ILE A 10 9.71 17.40 -17.10
C ILE A 10 9.86 18.92 -17.18
N GLU A 11 10.51 19.44 -18.22
CA GLU A 11 10.68 20.89 -18.43
C GLU A 11 9.36 21.63 -18.62
N ASP A 12 8.38 21.02 -19.30
CA ASP A 12 7.06 21.63 -19.50
C ASP A 12 6.25 21.60 -18.20
N VAL A 13 6.39 20.54 -17.41
CA VAL A 13 5.77 20.44 -16.08
C VAL A 13 6.39 21.47 -15.13
N THR A 14 7.72 21.60 -15.11
CA THR A 14 8.44 22.59 -14.31
C THR A 14 7.97 24.01 -14.63
N LYS A 15 7.93 24.40 -15.93
CA LYS A 15 7.40 25.71 -16.35
C LYS A 15 5.97 25.93 -15.88
N SER A 16 5.14 24.90 -15.96
CA SER A 16 3.74 24.99 -15.52
C SER A 16 3.65 25.21 -14.01
N ILE A 17 4.49 24.52 -13.22
CA ILE A 17 4.56 24.71 -11.77
C ILE A 17 5.05 26.12 -11.43
N ASP A 18 6.07 26.63 -12.12
CA ASP A 18 6.59 27.98 -11.91
C ASP A 18 5.52 29.06 -12.19
N ILE A 19 4.76 28.91 -13.29
CA ILE A 19 3.65 29.79 -13.63
C ILE A 19 2.55 29.74 -12.56
N LEU A 20 2.24 28.56 -12.04
CA LEU A 20 1.21 28.34 -11.04
C LEU A 20 1.69 28.52 -9.60
N SER A 21 2.94 28.84 -9.37
CA SER A 21 3.58 28.83 -8.04
C SER A 21 2.82 29.61 -6.98
N LYS A 22 2.31 30.82 -7.30
CA LYS A 22 1.50 31.63 -6.39
C LYS A 22 0.17 30.96 -6.06
N THR A 23 -0.46 30.30 -7.01
CA THR A 23 -1.70 29.56 -6.81
C THR A 23 -1.43 28.31 -5.98
N LEU A 24 -0.35 27.57 -6.26
CA LEU A 24 0.04 26.38 -5.51
C LEU A 24 0.36 26.69 -4.04
N GLN A 25 0.99 27.86 -3.77
CA GLN A 25 1.20 28.34 -2.40
C GLN A 25 -0.11 28.65 -1.66
N SER A 26 -1.15 29.09 -2.35
CA SER A 26 -2.47 29.32 -1.74
C SER A 26 -3.28 28.04 -1.50
N LEU A 27 -2.94 26.96 -2.21
CA LEU A 27 -3.45 25.62 -1.95
C LEU A 27 -2.60 25.00 -0.82
N ASN A 28 -3.20 24.20 0.03
CA ASN A 28 -2.50 23.57 1.15
C ASN A 28 -1.60 22.41 0.68
N ILE A 29 -0.67 22.72 -0.24
CA ILE A 29 0.33 21.78 -0.79
C ILE A 29 1.60 21.90 0.04
N ASP A 30 2.17 20.77 0.45
CA ASP A 30 3.40 20.75 1.23
C ASP A 30 4.63 20.67 0.33
N SER A 31 4.62 19.78 -0.67
CA SER A 31 5.72 19.62 -1.63
C SER A 31 5.26 18.92 -2.91
N ILE A 32 6.02 19.10 -3.97
CA ILE A 32 5.91 18.37 -5.24
C ILE A 32 7.32 17.87 -5.62
N PHE A 33 7.41 16.59 -5.95
CA PHE A 33 8.61 15.98 -6.51
C PHE A 33 8.27 15.41 -7.87
N ILE A 34 9.15 15.67 -8.85
CA ILE A 34 9.00 15.18 -10.22
C ILE A 34 10.32 14.55 -10.64
N GLU A 35 10.26 13.35 -11.18
CA GLU A 35 11.44 12.69 -11.72
C GLU A 35 11.19 12.17 -13.11
N GLN A 36 12.13 12.39 -14.01
CA GLN A 36 12.14 11.86 -15.37
C GLN A 36 13.57 11.67 -15.86
N ASN A 37 13.90 10.46 -16.34
CA ASN A 37 15.20 10.14 -16.90
C ASN A 37 16.39 10.48 -15.97
N GLY A 38 16.24 10.25 -14.67
CA GLY A 38 17.26 10.54 -13.67
C GLY A 38 17.38 12.01 -13.26
N LYS A 39 16.58 12.90 -13.86
CA LYS A 39 16.48 14.31 -13.44
C LYS A 39 15.35 14.44 -12.42
N THR A 40 15.63 15.03 -11.26
CA THR A 40 14.63 15.29 -10.22
C THR A 40 14.47 16.78 -10.00
N GLU A 41 13.23 17.28 -10.03
CA GLU A 41 12.85 18.63 -9.60
C GLU A 41 12.05 18.55 -8.30
N LYS A 42 12.32 19.48 -7.37
CA LYS A 42 11.76 19.47 -6.01
C LYS A 42 11.23 20.85 -5.66
N TYR A 43 9.97 20.89 -5.26
CA TYR A 43 9.30 22.12 -4.83
C TYR A 43 8.80 21.93 -3.41
N PHE A 44 9.28 22.76 -2.49
CA PHE A 44 8.83 22.78 -1.11
C PHE A 44 8.03 24.06 -0.88
N TYR A 45 6.79 23.92 -0.45
CA TYR A 45 5.92 25.03 -0.06
C TYR A 45 5.81 25.16 1.46
N LYS A 46 6.20 24.11 2.19
CA LYS A 46 6.33 24.08 3.63
C LYS A 46 7.66 23.46 4.06
N GLU A 47 8.04 23.71 5.29
CA GLU A 47 9.21 23.07 5.90
C GLU A 47 9.07 21.55 5.90
N GLU A 48 10.17 20.85 5.61
CA GLU A 48 10.17 19.40 5.55
C GLU A 48 10.10 18.81 6.97
N GLN A 49 9.09 18.03 7.23
CA GLN A 49 8.85 17.33 8.48
C GLN A 49 8.23 15.96 8.21
N LEU A 50 8.04 15.16 9.26
CA LEU A 50 7.31 13.90 9.17
C LEU A 50 5.82 14.15 8.91
N HIS A 51 5.31 13.61 7.82
CA HIS A 51 3.90 13.65 7.46
C HIS A 51 3.32 12.24 7.38
N GLU A 52 2.09 12.09 7.86
CA GLU A 52 1.40 10.82 7.73
C GLU A 52 1.08 10.52 6.27
N LEU A 53 1.50 9.35 5.80
CA LEU A 53 1.28 8.92 4.41
C LEU A 53 -0.12 8.37 4.16
N ARG A 54 -0.90 8.19 5.21
CA ARG A 54 -2.23 7.57 5.11
C ARG A 54 -2.14 6.27 4.29
N SER A 55 -3.07 6.08 3.37
CA SER A 55 -3.17 4.84 2.58
C SER A 55 -1.98 4.56 1.66
N CYS A 56 -1.07 5.50 1.44
CA CYS A 56 0.17 5.22 0.73
C CYS A 56 1.07 4.21 1.49
N ALA A 57 0.90 4.08 2.80
CA ALA A 57 1.58 3.05 3.61
C ALA A 57 1.38 1.62 3.08
N LYS A 58 0.22 1.33 2.45
CA LYS A 58 -0.09 0.01 1.89
C LYS A 58 0.93 -0.46 0.84
N LEU A 59 1.57 0.48 0.12
CA LEU A 59 2.64 0.15 -0.83
C LEU A 59 3.77 -0.62 -0.15
N LEU A 60 4.16 -0.19 1.05
CA LEU A 60 5.26 -0.79 1.81
C LEU A 60 4.92 -2.22 2.22
N VAL A 61 3.64 -2.48 2.55
CA VAL A 61 3.18 -3.84 2.87
C VAL A 61 3.29 -4.73 1.63
N ALA A 62 2.81 -4.27 0.47
CA ALA A 62 2.93 -5.05 -0.78
C ALA A 62 4.39 -5.28 -1.16
N MET A 63 5.24 -4.28 -1.02
CA MET A 63 6.69 -4.40 -1.26
C MET A 63 7.33 -5.43 -0.32
N ALA A 64 6.98 -5.39 0.97
CA ALA A 64 7.51 -6.33 1.97
C ALA A 64 7.12 -7.78 1.66
N ILE A 65 5.87 -8.03 1.28
CA ILE A 65 5.42 -9.37 0.86
C ILE A 65 6.22 -9.85 -0.35
N GLY A 66 6.45 -8.98 -1.33
CA GLY A 66 7.29 -9.34 -2.49
C GLY A 66 8.71 -9.68 -2.12
N ILE A 67 9.34 -8.88 -1.27
CA ILE A 67 10.68 -9.16 -0.77
C ILE A 67 10.72 -10.50 -0.01
N ALA A 68 9.70 -10.80 0.78
CA ALA A 68 9.62 -12.06 1.53
C ALA A 68 9.52 -13.27 0.58
N ILE A 69 8.74 -13.16 -0.49
CA ILE A 69 8.63 -14.19 -1.53
C ILE A 69 9.97 -14.33 -2.27
N ASP A 70 10.56 -13.23 -2.72
CA ASP A 70 11.85 -13.23 -3.46
C ASP A 70 13.00 -13.80 -2.62
N LYS A 71 12.97 -13.61 -1.30
CA LYS A 71 13.94 -14.21 -0.36
C LYS A 71 13.68 -15.69 -0.09
N GLY A 72 12.61 -16.27 -0.60
CA GLY A 72 12.25 -17.66 -0.35
C GLY A 72 11.87 -17.94 1.10
N LEU A 73 11.25 -16.96 1.80
CA LEU A 73 10.75 -17.24 3.15
C LEU A 73 9.75 -18.38 3.09
N SER A 74 9.74 -19.22 4.10
CA SER A 74 8.91 -20.44 4.15
C SER A 74 8.17 -20.56 5.47
N ILE A 75 7.02 -21.23 5.43
CA ILE A 75 6.17 -21.52 6.59
C ILE A 75 6.03 -23.04 6.67
N ALA A 76 6.48 -23.64 7.77
CA ALA A 76 6.49 -25.09 7.95
C ALA A 76 7.15 -25.88 6.79
N GLY A 77 8.18 -25.28 6.15
CA GLY A 77 8.89 -25.87 5.03
C GLY A 77 8.31 -25.56 3.64
N GLU A 78 7.12 -24.99 3.56
CA GLU A 78 6.49 -24.60 2.29
C GLU A 78 6.87 -23.16 1.93
N PRO A 79 7.30 -22.87 0.69
CA PRO A 79 7.64 -21.52 0.26
C PRO A 79 6.47 -20.57 0.36
N LEU A 80 6.73 -19.33 0.80
CA LEU A 80 5.75 -18.25 0.75
C LEU A 80 5.41 -17.90 -0.70
N THR A 81 4.14 -17.88 -1.02
CA THR A 81 3.62 -17.53 -2.36
C THR A 81 2.36 -16.68 -2.26
N LEU A 82 1.92 -16.12 -3.37
CA LEU A 82 0.63 -15.42 -3.46
C LEU A 82 -0.57 -16.32 -3.10
N ASN A 83 -0.45 -17.63 -3.28
CA ASN A 83 -1.50 -18.60 -2.97
C ASN A 83 -1.42 -19.14 -1.54
N THR A 84 -0.44 -18.72 -0.75
CA THR A 84 -0.34 -19.12 0.66
C THR A 84 -1.59 -18.71 1.41
N LYS A 85 -2.24 -19.68 2.05
CA LYS A 85 -3.43 -19.45 2.90
C LYS A 85 -3.01 -18.80 4.21
N VAL A 86 -3.73 -17.75 4.61
CA VAL A 86 -3.40 -17.02 5.84
C VAL A 86 -4.05 -17.62 7.09
N PHE A 87 -5.20 -18.29 6.93
CA PHE A 87 -5.99 -18.82 8.03
C PHE A 87 -5.21 -19.75 8.97
N PRO A 88 -4.37 -20.72 8.52
CA PRO A 88 -3.62 -21.59 9.41
C PRO A 88 -2.77 -20.84 10.45
N ILE A 89 -2.31 -19.65 10.12
CA ILE A 89 -1.46 -18.81 10.98
C ILE A 89 -2.31 -17.93 11.90
N ILE A 90 -3.42 -17.36 11.41
CA ILE A 90 -4.19 -16.37 12.16
C ILE A 90 -5.34 -16.96 13.00
N LYS A 91 -5.69 -18.24 12.81
CA LYS A 91 -6.87 -18.87 13.42
C LYS A 91 -6.89 -18.86 14.94
N ASP A 92 -5.70 -18.94 15.58
CA ASP A 92 -5.55 -19.03 17.02
C ASP A 92 -5.23 -17.68 17.68
N ILE A 93 -5.15 -16.59 16.87
CA ILE A 93 -4.81 -15.25 17.34
C ILE A 93 -6.06 -14.49 17.81
N ALA A 94 -7.20 -14.76 17.16
CA ALA A 94 -8.46 -14.08 17.42
C ALA A 94 -9.55 -15.05 17.86
N ASN A 95 -10.44 -14.55 18.71
CA ASN A 95 -11.67 -15.26 19.04
C ASN A 95 -12.72 -15.00 17.95
N ILE A 96 -12.79 -15.88 16.93
CA ILE A 96 -13.75 -15.78 15.84
C ILE A 96 -15.09 -16.36 16.27
N ILE A 97 -16.02 -15.48 16.66
CA ILE A 97 -17.36 -15.83 17.11
C ILE A 97 -18.31 -15.98 15.93
N ASN A 98 -18.13 -15.18 14.88
CA ASN A 98 -18.93 -15.25 13.67
C ASN A 98 -18.55 -16.48 12.83
N LYS A 99 -19.26 -17.57 13.06
CA LYS A 99 -18.99 -18.87 12.41
C LYS A 99 -19.17 -18.82 10.88
N SER A 100 -20.00 -17.93 10.35
CA SER A 100 -20.17 -17.78 8.90
C SER A 100 -18.91 -17.26 8.23
N ASN A 101 -18.13 -16.45 8.93
CA ASN A 101 -16.86 -15.93 8.43
C ASN A 101 -15.77 -16.99 8.31
N ILE A 102 -15.75 -17.99 9.20
CA ILE A 102 -14.66 -18.98 9.27
C ILE A 102 -14.43 -19.65 7.91
N ASN A 103 -15.51 -20.04 7.22
CA ASN A 103 -15.39 -20.71 5.93
C ASN A 103 -14.76 -19.80 4.87
N LYS A 104 -15.11 -18.51 4.88
CA LYS A 104 -14.56 -17.52 3.95
C LYS A 104 -13.10 -17.15 4.30
N ILE A 105 -12.80 -16.95 5.60
CA ILE A 105 -11.44 -16.65 6.04
C ILE A 105 -10.47 -17.81 5.74
N LYS A 106 -10.94 -19.07 5.78
CA LYS A 106 -10.15 -20.24 5.36
C LYS A 106 -9.71 -20.16 3.89
N GLU A 107 -10.48 -19.47 3.06
CA GLU A 107 -10.16 -19.32 1.64
C GLU A 107 -9.21 -18.15 1.35
N TRP A 108 -8.96 -17.25 2.29
CA TRP A 108 -8.08 -16.12 2.09
C TRP A 108 -6.66 -16.54 1.75
N THR A 109 -6.16 -16.02 0.64
CA THR A 109 -4.76 -16.09 0.24
C THR A 109 -4.09 -14.72 0.40
N ILE A 110 -2.77 -14.69 0.36
CA ILE A 110 -2.01 -13.43 0.30
C ILE A 110 -2.48 -12.58 -0.90
N LYS A 111 -2.77 -13.21 -2.04
CA LYS A 111 -3.28 -12.52 -3.23
C LYS A 111 -4.62 -11.83 -2.95
N ASP A 112 -5.57 -12.51 -2.30
CA ASP A 112 -6.89 -11.93 -2.03
C ASP A 112 -6.78 -10.71 -1.11
N LEU A 113 -5.88 -10.76 -0.13
CA LEU A 113 -5.59 -9.61 0.73
C LEU A 113 -4.96 -8.46 -0.08
N LEU A 114 -3.94 -8.71 -0.90
CA LEU A 114 -3.26 -7.69 -1.72
C LEU A 114 -4.17 -7.04 -2.76
N THR A 115 -5.26 -7.70 -3.16
CA THR A 115 -6.22 -7.21 -4.16
C THR A 115 -7.53 -6.70 -3.58
N HIS A 116 -7.69 -6.70 -2.26
CA HIS A 116 -8.94 -6.30 -1.58
C HIS A 116 -10.16 -7.13 -2.05
N THR A 117 -9.99 -8.45 -2.14
CA THR A 117 -11.05 -9.38 -2.58
C THR A 117 -11.42 -10.40 -1.51
N THR A 118 -11.28 -10.05 -0.26
CA THR A 118 -11.54 -10.90 0.91
C THR A 118 -13.02 -11.15 1.20
N GLY A 119 -13.92 -10.48 0.47
CA GLY A 119 -15.37 -10.66 0.59
C GLY A 119 -16.06 -9.63 1.49
N TYR A 120 -15.34 -8.68 2.08
CA TYR A 120 -15.97 -7.55 2.78
C TYR A 120 -16.73 -6.64 1.81
N GLU A 121 -17.73 -5.94 2.32
CA GLU A 121 -18.51 -4.99 1.53
C GLU A 121 -18.03 -3.55 1.70
N THR A 122 -17.64 -3.18 2.91
CA THR A 122 -17.35 -1.79 3.29
C THR A 122 -16.01 -1.65 3.97
N GLN A 123 -15.48 -0.43 3.96
CA GLN A 123 -14.29 -0.08 4.70
C GLN A 123 -14.62 0.00 6.20
N MET A 124 -13.99 -0.87 7.01
CA MET A 124 -14.29 -1.00 8.44
C MET A 124 -13.20 -0.44 9.36
N MET A 125 -11.94 -0.58 9.01
CA MET A 125 -10.81 -0.17 9.87
C MET A 125 -10.31 1.23 9.53
N SER A 126 -11.21 2.18 9.20
CA SER A 126 -10.84 3.59 9.21
C SER A 126 -10.89 4.13 10.65
N GLU A 127 -10.07 5.13 10.92
CA GLU A 127 -9.92 5.73 12.25
C GLU A 127 -11.27 6.00 12.97
N ARG A 128 -12.23 6.56 12.24
CA ARG A 128 -13.58 6.85 12.76
C ARG A 128 -14.35 5.64 13.27
N PHE A 129 -14.02 4.43 12.82
CA PHE A 129 -14.69 3.21 13.25
C PHE A 129 -13.96 2.48 14.35
N ILE A 130 -12.65 2.72 14.51
CA ILE A 130 -11.82 1.98 15.45
C ILE A 130 -11.26 2.85 16.59
N GLN A 131 -11.56 4.15 16.61
CA GLN A 131 -11.00 5.07 17.61
C GLN A 131 -11.34 4.66 19.06
N ASP A 132 -12.53 4.08 19.27
CA ASP A 132 -13.02 3.65 20.58
C ASP A 132 -12.79 2.15 20.83
N ILE A 133 -12.12 1.46 19.92
CA ILE A 133 -11.80 0.03 20.06
C ILE A 133 -10.39 -0.11 20.61
N ASP A 134 -10.24 -0.95 21.65
CA ASP A 134 -8.92 -1.33 22.15
C ASP A 134 -8.07 -1.90 21.01
N LYS A 135 -6.88 -1.34 20.83
CA LYS A 135 -5.97 -1.72 19.74
C LYS A 135 -5.58 -3.21 19.78
N ASP A 136 -5.58 -3.84 20.96
CA ASP A 136 -5.34 -5.28 21.11
C ASP A 136 -6.52 -6.15 20.67
N LYS A 137 -7.71 -5.54 20.48
CA LYS A 137 -8.93 -6.20 19.99
C LYS A 137 -9.22 -6.01 18.51
N LEU A 138 -8.34 -5.30 17.79
CA LEU A 138 -8.59 -5.00 16.39
C LEU A 138 -8.56 -6.23 15.47
N VAL A 139 -7.80 -7.28 15.82
CA VAL A 139 -7.85 -8.56 15.09
C VAL A 139 -9.19 -9.24 15.29
N ASP A 140 -9.68 -9.31 16.54
CA ASP A 140 -11.03 -9.83 16.84
C ASP A 140 -12.10 -9.05 16.08
N TYR A 141 -12.04 -7.71 16.11
CA TYR A 141 -12.96 -6.83 15.41
C TYR A 141 -12.97 -7.11 13.90
N ALA A 142 -11.79 -7.18 13.28
CA ALA A 142 -11.65 -7.42 11.85
C ALA A 142 -12.25 -8.77 11.45
N LEU A 143 -11.89 -9.86 12.14
CA LEU A 143 -12.29 -11.22 11.74
C LEU A 143 -13.75 -11.56 12.09
N ASN A 144 -14.39 -10.81 13.00
CA ASN A 144 -15.79 -10.99 13.36
C ASN A 144 -16.76 -10.07 12.59
N TYR A 145 -16.26 -9.06 11.86
CA TYR A 145 -17.11 -8.23 11.02
C TYR A 145 -17.67 -9.04 9.85
N ASP A 146 -18.90 -8.73 9.42
CA ASP A 146 -19.59 -9.52 8.41
C ASP A 146 -18.85 -9.56 7.08
N ILE A 147 -18.73 -10.76 6.50
CA ILE A 147 -18.11 -11.02 5.20
C ILE A 147 -19.20 -11.55 4.25
N PRO A 148 -19.98 -10.68 3.59
CA PRO A 148 -21.17 -11.10 2.84
C PRO A 148 -20.84 -11.79 1.52
N TYR A 149 -19.68 -11.49 0.90
CA TYR A 149 -19.34 -11.99 -0.44
C TYR A 149 -18.35 -13.13 -0.41
N GLU A 150 -18.33 -13.91 -1.49
CA GLU A 150 -17.33 -14.95 -1.72
C GLU A 150 -15.95 -14.34 -2.02
N VAL A 151 -14.91 -14.99 -1.51
CA VAL A 151 -13.51 -14.58 -1.69
C VAL A 151 -13.13 -14.59 -3.18
N GLY A 152 -12.36 -13.59 -3.61
CA GLY A 152 -11.90 -13.46 -4.99
C GLY A 152 -12.93 -12.91 -5.98
N THR A 153 -14.20 -12.67 -5.56
CA THR A 153 -15.27 -12.30 -6.50
C THR A 153 -15.52 -10.81 -6.63
N ARG A 154 -15.18 -10.01 -5.61
CA ARG A 154 -15.50 -8.59 -5.57
C ARG A 154 -14.38 -7.78 -4.94
N PHE A 155 -14.00 -6.69 -5.61
CA PHE A 155 -13.15 -5.67 -5.02
C PHE A 155 -13.95 -4.79 -4.04
N ALA A 156 -13.46 -4.69 -2.80
CA ALA A 156 -13.95 -3.74 -1.81
C ALA A 156 -12.78 -3.15 -1.03
N TYR A 157 -12.43 -1.89 -1.32
CA TYR A 157 -11.31 -1.22 -0.67
C TYR A 157 -11.47 -1.19 0.85
N ASN A 158 -10.44 -1.66 1.57
CA ASN A 158 -10.47 -1.78 3.02
C ASN A 158 -9.10 -1.54 3.65
N ASN A 159 -9.06 -1.33 4.96
CA ASN A 159 -7.86 -1.28 5.77
C ASN A 159 -7.60 -2.61 6.52
N VAL A 160 -8.54 -3.55 6.46
CA VAL A 160 -8.39 -4.87 7.08
C VAL A 160 -7.27 -5.65 6.43
N GLU A 161 -7.24 -5.70 5.10
CA GLU A 161 -6.32 -6.56 4.36
C GLU A 161 -4.84 -6.26 4.64
N PRO A 162 -4.36 -5.01 4.58
CA PRO A 162 -2.96 -4.72 4.93
C PRO A 162 -2.68 -4.95 6.42
N PHE A 163 -3.66 -4.76 7.30
CA PHE A 163 -3.51 -5.09 8.71
C PHE A 163 -3.40 -6.61 8.93
N ILE A 164 -4.27 -7.42 8.33
CA ILE A 164 -4.20 -8.89 8.44
C ILE A 164 -2.92 -9.44 7.81
N LEU A 165 -2.41 -8.83 6.72
CA LEU A 165 -1.10 -9.19 6.19
C LEU A 165 0.03 -8.91 7.19
N SER A 166 -0.05 -7.81 7.94
CA SER A 166 0.91 -7.51 9.00
C SER A 166 0.82 -8.52 10.15
N VAL A 167 -0.39 -8.85 10.59
CA VAL A 167 -0.64 -9.89 11.60
C VAL A 167 -0.07 -11.23 11.13
N PHE A 168 -0.47 -11.67 9.95
CA PHE A 168 0.03 -12.91 9.34
C PHE A 168 1.55 -12.96 9.28
N PHE A 169 2.18 -11.88 8.80
CA PHE A 169 3.63 -11.79 8.65
C PHE A 169 4.34 -11.96 10.00
N GLN A 170 3.89 -11.21 11.01
CA GLN A 170 4.50 -11.27 12.33
C GLN A 170 4.36 -12.64 12.98
N GLU A 171 3.20 -13.26 12.89
CA GLU A 171 2.97 -14.58 13.48
C GLU A 171 3.65 -15.72 12.70
N ALA A 172 3.72 -15.60 11.36
CA ALA A 172 4.39 -16.60 10.54
C ALA A 172 5.92 -16.60 10.71
N PHE A 173 6.52 -15.42 10.87
CA PHE A 173 7.98 -15.26 10.84
C PHE A 173 8.58 -14.79 12.17
N ASN A 174 7.75 -14.59 13.21
CA ASN A 174 8.16 -14.02 14.50
C ASN A 174 8.98 -12.72 14.35
N GLN A 175 8.60 -11.90 13.36
CA GLN A 175 9.25 -10.62 13.04
C GLN A 175 8.19 -9.56 12.77
N ASN A 176 8.27 -8.41 13.44
CA ASN A 176 7.38 -7.29 13.17
C ASN A 176 7.55 -6.80 11.72
N LEU A 177 6.44 -6.53 11.04
CA LEU A 177 6.48 -6.10 9.63
C LEU A 177 7.19 -4.76 9.45
N THR A 178 7.06 -3.83 10.41
CA THR A 178 7.79 -2.54 10.38
C THR A 178 9.30 -2.76 10.43
N ASP A 179 9.78 -3.68 11.28
CA ASP A 179 11.21 -4.00 11.38
C ASP A 179 11.73 -4.65 10.10
N PHE A 180 10.93 -5.57 9.52
CA PHE A 180 11.28 -6.17 8.23
C PHE A 180 11.38 -5.13 7.11
N ILE A 181 10.44 -4.17 7.05
CA ILE A 181 10.46 -3.06 6.09
C ILE A 181 11.66 -2.16 6.34
N ASN A 182 11.96 -1.84 7.60
CA ASN A 182 13.13 -1.04 7.96
C ASN A 182 14.42 -1.68 7.45
N GLU A 183 14.63 -2.96 7.70
CA GLU A 183 15.85 -3.67 7.28
C GLU A 183 15.97 -3.83 5.77
N ASN A 184 14.86 -4.07 5.08
CA ASN A 184 14.89 -4.43 3.68
C ASN A 184 14.60 -3.28 2.72
N ILE A 185 13.99 -2.19 3.21
CA ILE A 185 13.64 -1.01 2.40
C ILE A 185 14.26 0.24 3.00
N PHE A 186 13.86 0.67 4.20
CA PHE A 186 14.21 1.99 4.73
C PHE A 186 15.72 2.19 4.88
N LYS A 187 16.43 1.25 5.50
CA LYS A 187 17.90 1.33 5.63
C LYS A 187 18.60 1.42 4.27
N LYS A 188 18.10 0.67 3.27
CA LYS A 188 18.68 0.66 1.92
C LYS A 188 18.40 1.93 1.14
N LEU A 189 17.32 2.64 1.46
CA LEU A 189 16.96 3.95 0.93
C LEU A 189 17.56 5.10 1.73
N ASN A 190 18.32 4.81 2.79
CA ASN A 190 18.79 5.82 3.75
C ASN A 190 17.62 6.67 4.30
N VAL A 191 16.52 6.01 4.68
CA VAL A 191 15.39 6.56 5.43
C VAL A 191 15.66 6.27 6.89
N LEU A 192 16.10 7.29 7.63
CA LEU A 192 16.58 7.13 9.01
C LEU A 192 15.56 7.66 10.03
N ASP A 193 14.71 8.57 9.59
CA ASP A 193 13.73 9.26 10.44
C ASP A 193 12.33 8.91 9.95
N TYR A 194 11.65 8.05 10.70
CA TYR A 194 10.28 7.64 10.41
C TYR A 194 9.57 7.27 11.71
N LYS A 195 8.26 7.29 11.66
CA LYS A 195 7.40 6.75 12.71
C LYS A 195 6.33 5.86 12.04
N TRP A 196 6.11 4.66 12.57
CA TRP A 196 4.93 3.87 12.24
C TRP A 196 4.20 3.52 13.52
N GLU A 197 2.91 3.84 13.58
CA GLU A 197 2.07 3.51 14.72
C GLU A 197 1.89 2.00 14.86
N ASN A 198 1.37 1.57 16.02
CA ASN A 198 1.04 0.16 16.26
C ASN A 198 -0.44 0.02 16.61
N TYR A 199 -1.03 -1.08 16.17
CA TYR A 199 -2.33 -1.59 16.59
C TYR A 199 -2.08 -2.82 17.49
N GLY A 200 -2.06 -2.60 18.82
CA GLY A 200 -1.51 -3.55 19.77
C GLY A 200 -0.03 -3.83 19.46
N LYS A 201 0.33 -5.08 19.27
CA LYS A 201 1.69 -5.49 18.89
C LYS A 201 1.96 -5.46 17.37
N TYR A 202 0.97 -5.14 16.53
CA TYR A 202 1.06 -5.26 15.08
C TYR A 202 1.19 -3.90 14.38
N CYS A 203 1.86 -3.88 13.24
CA CYS A 203 1.87 -2.76 12.33
C CYS A 203 0.46 -2.56 11.73
N PRO A 204 -0.09 -1.34 11.66
CA PRO A 204 -1.39 -1.10 11.02
C PRO A 204 -1.43 -1.45 9.53
N GLY A 205 -0.30 -1.32 8.85
CA GLY A 205 -0.14 -1.61 7.42
C GLY A 205 -0.89 -0.66 6.47
N ALA A 206 -2.02 -0.15 6.90
CA ALA A 206 -2.91 0.67 6.08
C ALA A 206 -2.69 2.19 6.23
N THR A 207 -2.15 2.63 7.36
CA THR A 207 -2.08 4.03 7.80
C THR A 207 -1.04 4.16 8.93
N GLY A 208 -0.91 5.36 9.52
CA GLY A 208 -0.04 5.59 10.68
C GLY A 208 1.46 5.57 10.37
N LEU A 209 1.87 5.54 9.10
CA LEU A 209 3.26 5.71 8.69
C LEU A 209 3.54 7.17 8.41
N TYR A 210 4.58 7.70 9.06
CA TYR A 210 5.06 9.07 8.89
C TYR A 210 6.44 9.03 8.27
N LEU A 211 6.62 9.72 7.14
CA LEU A 211 7.90 9.95 6.47
C LEU A 211 8.06 11.42 6.13
N LYS A 212 9.32 11.85 5.90
CA LYS A 212 9.61 13.10 5.21
C LYS A 212 9.21 13.00 3.73
N HIS A 213 8.87 14.13 3.11
CA HIS A 213 8.49 14.15 1.69
C HIS A 213 9.61 13.62 0.79
N SER A 214 10.87 13.98 1.08
CA SER A 214 12.05 13.47 0.37
C SER A 214 12.21 11.95 0.50
N ASP A 215 11.84 11.37 1.65
CA ASP A 215 11.90 9.93 1.87
C ASP A 215 10.74 9.21 1.18
N PHE A 216 9.55 9.83 1.17
CA PHE A 216 8.40 9.30 0.41
C PHE A 216 8.70 9.29 -1.10
N HIS A 217 9.39 10.32 -1.63
CA HIS A 217 9.85 10.32 -3.02
C HIS A 217 10.73 9.12 -3.36
N LYS A 218 11.63 8.68 -2.46
CA LYS A 218 12.47 7.49 -2.68
C LYS A 218 11.64 6.21 -2.87
N ILE A 219 10.46 6.13 -2.24
CA ILE A 219 9.52 5.02 -2.50
C ILE A 219 8.97 5.10 -3.93
N GLY A 220 8.68 6.29 -4.43
CA GLY A 220 8.31 6.51 -5.84
C GLY A 220 9.41 6.10 -6.80
N GLN A 221 10.66 6.38 -6.47
CA GLN A 221 11.82 5.98 -7.26
C GLN A 221 11.94 4.45 -7.38
N LEU A 222 11.61 3.69 -6.32
CA LEU A 222 11.56 2.22 -6.42
C LEU A 222 10.51 1.74 -7.42
N LEU A 223 9.35 2.37 -7.47
CA LEU A 223 8.32 2.03 -8.46
C LEU A 223 8.78 2.39 -9.88
N LEU A 224 9.30 3.61 -10.05
CA LEU A 224 9.76 4.15 -11.33
C LEU A 224 10.92 3.33 -11.92
N ASN A 225 11.87 2.91 -11.09
CA ASN A 225 13.11 2.25 -11.48
C ASN A 225 13.06 0.72 -11.30
N GLU A 226 11.86 0.12 -11.37
CA GLU A 226 11.67 -1.33 -11.27
C GLU A 226 12.36 -1.95 -10.05
N GLY A 227 12.25 -1.30 -8.90
CA GLY A 227 12.78 -1.78 -7.61
C GLY A 227 14.26 -1.47 -7.36
N LYS A 228 14.89 -0.65 -8.22
CA LYS A 228 16.29 -0.19 -8.03
C LYS A 228 16.35 1.16 -7.33
N TYR A 229 17.38 1.31 -6.49
CA TYR A 229 17.79 2.58 -5.90
C TYR A 229 19.32 2.61 -5.79
N ASP A 230 19.97 3.71 -6.22
CA ASP A 230 21.44 3.84 -6.26
C ASP A 230 22.15 2.62 -6.85
N ASN A 231 21.69 2.14 -8.00
CA ASN A 231 22.15 0.93 -8.71
C ASN A 231 21.97 -0.40 -7.95
N ASN A 232 21.39 -0.41 -6.77
CA ASN A 232 21.10 -1.62 -6.02
C ASN A 232 19.67 -2.09 -6.26
N GLN A 233 19.48 -3.39 -6.56
CA GLN A 233 18.17 -4.00 -6.61
C GLN A 233 17.68 -4.24 -5.19
N ILE A 234 16.64 -3.51 -4.76
CA ILE A 234 16.04 -3.60 -3.43
C ILE A 234 14.82 -4.54 -3.45
N ILE A 235 14.02 -4.43 -4.49
CA ILE A 235 12.85 -5.27 -4.75
C ILE A 235 13.00 -5.81 -6.18
N SER A 236 12.68 -7.06 -6.45
CA SER A 236 12.83 -7.59 -7.80
C SER A 236 11.98 -6.84 -8.82
N SER A 237 12.52 -6.65 -10.03
CA SER A 237 11.79 -6.05 -11.15
C SER A 237 10.50 -6.83 -11.47
N ASN A 238 10.55 -8.16 -11.34
CA ASN A 238 9.38 -9.01 -11.53
C ASN A 238 8.28 -8.69 -10.53
N TRP A 239 8.63 -8.50 -9.25
CA TRP A 239 7.63 -8.15 -8.25
C TRP A 239 7.03 -6.76 -8.48
N ILE A 240 7.83 -5.76 -8.81
CA ILE A 240 7.31 -4.42 -9.13
C ILE A 240 6.34 -4.48 -10.33
N LYS A 241 6.69 -5.22 -11.38
CA LYS A 241 5.80 -5.43 -12.54
C LYS A 241 4.49 -6.12 -12.14
N GLU A 242 4.59 -7.17 -11.34
CA GLU A 242 3.42 -7.87 -10.79
C GLU A 242 2.55 -6.94 -9.91
N MET A 243 3.18 -6.21 -8.99
CA MET A 243 2.52 -5.29 -8.08
C MET A 243 1.76 -4.18 -8.84
N CYS A 244 2.34 -3.68 -9.94
CA CYS A 244 1.82 -2.58 -10.74
C CYS A 244 0.92 -3.02 -11.90
N SER A 245 0.79 -4.31 -12.18
CA SER A 245 -0.10 -4.81 -13.23
C SER A 245 -1.55 -4.94 -12.75
N MET A 246 -2.50 -4.70 -13.66
CA MET A 246 -3.92 -4.81 -13.36
C MET A 246 -4.29 -6.26 -13.00
N LYS A 247 -4.82 -6.46 -11.80
CA LYS A 247 -5.31 -7.76 -11.32
C LYS A 247 -6.83 -7.88 -11.52
N LEU A 248 -7.54 -6.78 -11.32
CA LEU A 248 -8.98 -6.68 -11.57
C LEU A 248 -9.40 -5.24 -11.81
N GLU A 249 -10.56 -5.08 -12.44
CA GLU A 249 -11.21 -3.78 -12.58
C GLU A 249 -11.85 -3.32 -11.27
N THR A 250 -11.83 -2.02 -11.05
CA THR A 250 -12.53 -1.41 -9.92
C THR A 250 -14.01 -1.16 -10.26
N PRO A 251 -14.91 -1.11 -9.26
CA PRO A 251 -16.31 -0.72 -9.45
C PRO A 251 -16.46 0.67 -10.09
N SER A 252 -17.63 0.93 -10.71
CA SER A 252 -17.91 2.18 -11.43
C SER A 252 -17.73 3.45 -10.58
N ALA A 253 -17.98 3.38 -9.28
CA ALA A 253 -17.79 4.50 -8.37
C ALA A 253 -16.33 5.02 -8.36
N TYR A 254 -15.37 4.12 -8.44
CA TYR A 254 -13.93 4.47 -8.51
C TYR A 254 -13.52 5.02 -9.88
N LYS A 255 -14.21 4.56 -10.95
CA LYS A 255 -13.95 5.00 -12.33
C LYS A 255 -14.45 6.42 -12.59
N SER A 256 -15.33 6.94 -11.76
CA SER A 256 -15.91 8.28 -11.86
C SER A 256 -15.19 9.36 -11.04
N GLU A 257 -14.11 9.01 -10.34
CA GLU A 257 -13.29 9.98 -9.62
C GLU A 257 -12.74 11.06 -10.58
N ARG A 258 -12.79 12.32 -10.15
CA ARG A 258 -12.54 13.46 -11.06
C ARG A 258 -11.06 13.66 -11.38
N VAL A 259 -10.17 13.40 -10.42
CA VAL A 259 -8.74 13.73 -10.58
C VAL A 259 -7.99 12.57 -11.23
N LEU A 260 -8.04 11.39 -10.63
CA LEU A 260 -7.40 10.19 -11.16
C LEU A 260 -8.40 9.02 -11.11
N PRO A 261 -9.18 8.82 -12.19
CA PRO A 261 -10.12 7.70 -12.27
C PRO A 261 -9.40 6.37 -12.09
N LYS A 262 -9.77 5.63 -11.07
CA LYS A 262 -9.21 4.32 -10.73
C LYS A 262 -9.96 3.26 -11.53
N ILE A 263 -9.39 2.81 -12.65
CA ILE A 263 -10.04 1.78 -13.48
C ILE A 263 -9.70 0.36 -13.07
N GLY A 264 -8.58 0.17 -12.40
CA GLY A 264 -8.11 -1.13 -11.97
C GLY A 264 -7.24 -1.06 -10.73
N ILE A 265 -6.97 -2.24 -10.17
CA ILE A 265 -6.08 -2.41 -9.03
C ILE A 265 -5.02 -3.46 -9.33
N GLY A 266 -3.80 -3.19 -8.88
CA GLY A 266 -2.71 -4.14 -8.71
C GLY A 266 -2.61 -4.62 -7.24
N TYR A 267 -1.40 -4.91 -6.75
CA TYR A 267 -1.21 -5.22 -5.33
C TYR A 267 -1.03 -3.92 -4.54
N PHE A 268 -2.14 -3.43 -3.96
CA PHE A 268 -2.25 -2.14 -3.28
C PHE A 268 -1.87 -0.93 -4.13
N THR A 269 -1.80 -1.04 -5.44
CA THR A 269 -1.62 0.05 -6.41
C THR A 269 -2.92 0.28 -7.17
N PHE A 270 -3.17 1.51 -7.59
CA PHE A 270 -4.25 1.83 -8.52
C PHE A 270 -3.72 2.05 -9.92
N ILE A 271 -4.57 1.77 -10.90
CA ILE A 271 -4.29 2.00 -12.32
C ILE A 271 -5.33 2.99 -12.84
N SER A 272 -4.85 4.12 -13.36
CA SER A 272 -5.70 5.16 -13.94
C SER A 272 -6.17 4.76 -15.35
N ARG A 273 -7.16 5.52 -15.87
CA ARG A 273 -7.63 5.37 -17.26
C ARG A 273 -6.52 5.54 -18.28
N ASP A 274 -5.56 6.41 -18.00
CA ASP A 274 -4.45 6.72 -18.88
C ASP A 274 -3.24 5.81 -18.66
N GLY A 275 -3.40 4.76 -17.86
CA GLY A 275 -2.37 3.75 -17.59
C GLY A 275 -1.35 4.15 -16.52
N TYR A 276 -1.52 5.29 -15.84
CA TYR A 276 -0.65 5.65 -14.70
C TYR A 276 -0.86 4.69 -13.54
N ILE A 277 0.23 4.30 -12.93
CA ILE A 277 0.26 3.55 -11.68
C ILE A 277 0.42 4.57 -10.55
N PHE A 278 -0.42 4.49 -9.53
CA PHE A 278 -0.36 5.42 -8.43
C PHE A 278 -0.91 4.83 -7.13
N ARG A 279 -0.66 5.53 -6.05
CA ARG A 279 -1.33 5.34 -4.77
C ARG A 279 -1.65 6.69 -4.16
N ASP A 280 -2.83 6.81 -3.58
CA ASP A 280 -3.28 8.02 -2.89
C ASP A 280 -3.55 7.77 -1.40
N GLY A 281 -3.38 8.82 -0.62
CA GLY A 281 -3.79 8.91 0.78
C GLY A 281 -4.97 9.87 0.94
N SER A 282 -5.76 9.67 1.99
CA SER A 282 -7.02 10.41 2.22
C SER A 282 -6.86 11.93 2.43
N ASN A 283 -5.64 12.39 2.71
CA ASN A 283 -5.33 13.80 2.97
C ASN A 283 -4.48 14.44 1.86
N GLY A 284 -4.52 13.89 0.64
CA GLY A 284 -3.84 14.46 -0.52
C GLY A 284 -2.39 14.01 -0.73
N GLN A 285 -2.00 12.89 -0.14
CA GLN A 285 -0.74 12.22 -0.49
C GLN A 285 -0.92 11.49 -1.83
N TYR A 286 0.05 11.65 -2.73
CA TYR A 286 0.08 10.97 -4.03
C TYR A 286 1.51 10.50 -4.35
N ILE A 287 1.59 9.34 -4.95
CA ILE A 287 2.83 8.77 -5.46
C ILE A 287 2.53 7.98 -6.72
#